data_2337516ea8a97521e3b54a21771940e8
#
_entry.id   2337516ea8a97521e3b54a21771940e8
#
_cell.length_a   1.000
_cell.length_b   1.000
_cell.length_c   1.000
_cell.angle_alpha   90.00
_cell.angle_beta   90.00
_cell.angle_gamma   90.00
#
_symmetry.space_group_name_H-M   'P 1'
#
loop_
_entity.id
_entity.type
_entity.pdbx_description
1 polymer ?
#
loop_
_entity_poly.entity_id
_entity_poly.type
_entity_poly.pdbx_seq_one_letter_code
_entity_poly.pdbx_strand_id
1 'polypeptide(L)'
;HFVSAMGTTGTITGVSRYLREKNPKVRIIGAQPAEGSRIPGIRKWPLEYQPKIYDPAAVDEEILVDQVEAEEMARRLAREEGIFAGISSGGAAWVAQQVAAREQGATIVFVVCDRGDRYLSTGVFPA
;
A
#
# COMPACT_ATOMS: atom_id res chain seq x y z
N HIS A 1 -11.72 6.15 3.01
CA HIS A 1 -10.29 6.16 2.73
C HIS A 1 -9.91 4.96 1.87
N PHE A 2 -9.15 5.19 0.84
CA PHE A 2 -8.59 4.16 -0.03
C PHE A 2 -7.06 4.21 0.04
N VAL A 3 -6.44 3.07 0.37
CA VAL A 3 -4.99 2.94 0.52
C VAL A 3 -4.46 1.99 -0.54
N SER A 4 -3.42 2.38 -1.24
CA SER A 4 -2.76 1.54 -2.24
C SER A 4 -1.24 1.67 -2.16
N ALA A 5 -0.56 0.55 -2.26
CA ALA A 5 0.88 0.54 -2.53
C ALA A 5 1.15 1.18 -3.90
N MET A 6 2.16 2.01 -3.96
CA MET A 6 2.52 2.75 -5.18
C MET A 6 3.73 2.12 -5.86
N GLY A 7 3.49 1.40 -6.93
CA GLY A 7 4.51 0.90 -7.84
C GLY A 7 4.48 1.68 -9.16
N THR A 8 3.84 1.13 -10.20
CA THR A 8 3.63 1.82 -11.48
C THR A 8 2.61 2.95 -11.40
N THR A 9 1.89 3.07 -10.28
CA THR A 9 0.82 4.03 -10.00
C THR A 9 -0.48 3.81 -10.77
N GLY A 10 -0.58 2.74 -11.53
CA GLY A 10 -1.80 2.43 -12.31
C GLY A 10 -3.02 2.21 -11.44
N THR A 11 -2.90 1.41 -10.38
CA THR A 11 -3.99 1.10 -9.48
C THR A 11 -4.48 2.35 -8.75
N ILE A 12 -3.58 3.07 -8.09
CA ILE A 12 -3.97 4.25 -7.31
C ILE A 12 -4.56 5.36 -8.20
N THR A 13 -3.99 5.57 -9.39
CA THR A 13 -4.48 6.59 -10.32
C THR A 13 -5.85 6.22 -10.90
N GLY A 14 -6.01 4.97 -11.35
CA GLY A 14 -7.27 4.52 -11.94
C GLY A 14 -8.41 4.45 -10.94
N VAL A 15 -8.15 3.85 -9.77
CA VAL A 15 -9.17 3.71 -8.72
C VAL A 15 -9.56 5.06 -8.15
N SER A 16 -8.61 5.95 -7.89
CA SER A 16 -8.90 7.28 -7.36
C SER A 16 -9.80 8.09 -8.28
N ARG A 17 -9.55 8.03 -9.59
CA ARG A 17 -10.38 8.70 -10.59
C ARG A 17 -11.83 8.24 -10.48
N TYR A 18 -12.06 6.94 -10.48
CA TYR A 18 -13.41 6.37 -10.38
C TYR A 18 -14.08 6.70 -9.03
N LEU A 19 -13.36 6.49 -7.92
CA LEU A 19 -13.93 6.73 -6.59
C LEU A 19 -14.34 8.19 -6.41
N ARG A 20 -13.55 9.15 -6.89
CA ARG A 20 -13.87 10.56 -6.79
C ARG A 20 -15.08 10.98 -7.63
N GLU A 21 -15.32 10.33 -8.75
CA GLU A 21 -16.57 10.52 -9.51
C GLU A 21 -17.79 10.11 -8.69
N LYS A 22 -17.67 9.05 -7.88
CA LYS A 22 -18.76 8.52 -7.06
C LYS A 22 -18.89 9.23 -5.72
N ASN A 23 -17.78 9.59 -5.12
CA ASN A 23 -17.71 10.27 -3.84
C ASN A 23 -16.49 11.22 -3.81
N PRO A 24 -16.68 12.52 -4.05
CA PRO A 24 -15.58 13.49 -4.02
C PRO A 24 -14.87 13.62 -2.65
N LYS A 25 -15.49 13.12 -1.59
CA LYS A 25 -14.93 13.18 -0.22
C LYS A 25 -13.98 12.03 0.09
N VAL A 26 -13.86 11.03 -0.80
CA VAL A 26 -12.94 9.91 -0.55
C VAL A 26 -11.50 10.42 -0.45
N ARG A 27 -10.78 9.92 0.56
CA ARG A 27 -9.36 10.22 0.75
C ARG A 27 -8.53 9.12 0.11
N ILE A 28 -7.58 9.50 -0.70
CA ILE A 28 -6.69 8.60 -1.44
C ILE A 28 -5.29 8.68 -0.82
N ILE A 29 -4.80 7.56 -0.32
CA ILE A 29 -3.54 7.48 0.41
C ILE A 29 -2.62 6.48 -0.27
N GLY A 30 -1.43 6.94 -0.62
CA GLY A 30 -0.38 6.12 -1.21
C GLY A 30 0.59 5.59 -0.16
N ALA A 31 0.90 4.30 -0.20
CA ALA A 31 1.98 3.72 0.57
C ALA A 31 3.26 3.74 -0.26
N GLN A 32 4.28 4.42 0.24
CA GLN A 32 5.59 4.56 -0.39
C GLN A 32 6.67 3.94 0.50
N PRO A 33 7.75 3.40 -0.08
CA PRO A 33 8.86 2.90 0.73
C PRO A 33 9.59 4.06 1.40
N ALA A 34 9.92 3.90 2.67
CA ALA A 34 10.81 4.81 3.37
C ALA A 34 12.21 4.77 2.75
N GLU A 35 13.01 5.79 3.01
CA GLU A 35 14.38 5.86 2.49
C GLU A 35 15.19 4.62 2.91
N GLY A 36 15.88 3.99 1.97
CA GLY A 36 16.65 2.78 2.19
C GLY A 36 15.84 1.49 2.26
N SER A 37 14.52 1.57 2.29
CA SER A 37 13.65 0.38 2.30
C SER A 37 13.46 -0.19 0.91
N ARG A 38 13.51 -1.53 0.82
CA ARG A 38 13.21 -2.28 -0.40
C ARG A 38 12.00 -3.16 -0.14
N ILE A 39 10.87 -2.77 -0.72
CA ILE A 39 9.62 -3.49 -0.60
C ILE A 39 9.19 -3.93 -1.99
N PRO A 40 9.21 -5.25 -2.30
CA PRO A 40 8.75 -5.74 -3.60
C PRO A 40 7.33 -5.26 -3.89
N GLY A 41 7.14 -4.66 -5.06
CA GLY A 41 5.83 -4.13 -5.48
C GLY A 41 5.58 -2.66 -5.13
N ILE A 42 6.41 -2.06 -4.29
CA ILE A 42 6.35 -0.62 -3.97
C ILE A 42 7.62 0.07 -4.49
N ARG A 43 7.46 1.21 -5.15
CA ARG A 43 8.60 1.96 -5.67
C ARG A 43 8.33 3.45 -5.62
N LYS A 44 9.29 4.18 -5.06
CA LYS A 44 9.35 5.63 -5.19
C LYS A 44 10.23 5.98 -6.38
N TRP A 45 9.63 6.55 -7.40
CA TRP A 45 10.33 6.91 -8.63
C TRP A 45 11.06 8.24 -8.50
N PRO A 46 12.31 8.35 -8.99
CA PRO A 46 12.91 9.66 -9.25
C PRO A 46 12.04 10.46 -10.24
N LEU A 47 12.01 11.77 -10.11
CA LEU A 47 11.17 12.63 -10.96
C LEU A 47 11.36 12.37 -12.46
N GLU A 48 12.60 12.15 -12.90
CA GLU A 48 12.96 11.89 -14.30
C GLU A 48 12.44 10.55 -14.85
N TYR A 49 12.13 9.58 -13.96
CA TYR A 49 11.62 8.25 -14.32
C TYR A 49 10.18 8.02 -13.85
N GLN A 50 9.51 9.07 -13.41
CA GLN A 50 8.13 8.95 -12.92
C GLN A 50 7.22 8.41 -14.03
N PRO A 51 6.35 7.42 -13.72
CA PRO A 51 5.42 6.88 -14.71
C PRO A 51 4.54 7.98 -15.31
N LYS A 52 4.39 7.98 -16.63
CA LYS A 52 3.59 9.00 -17.33
C LYS A 52 2.12 8.99 -16.96
N ILE A 53 1.62 7.85 -16.50
CA ILE A 53 0.23 7.69 -16.05
C ILE A 53 0.00 8.24 -14.64
N TYR A 54 1.07 8.52 -13.90
CA TYR A 54 0.95 9.04 -12.53
C TYR A 54 0.40 10.46 -12.53
N ASP A 55 -0.65 10.64 -11.77
CA ASP A 55 -1.25 11.95 -11.51
C ASP A 55 -1.08 12.28 -10.02
N PRO A 56 -0.14 13.16 -9.66
CA PRO A 56 0.07 13.56 -8.26
C PRO A 56 -1.19 14.13 -7.60
N ALA A 57 -2.06 14.78 -8.37
CA ALA A 57 -3.32 15.32 -7.85
C ALA A 57 -4.33 14.23 -7.47
N ALA A 58 -4.12 12.98 -7.93
CA ALA A 58 -4.96 11.85 -7.57
C ALA A 58 -4.74 11.35 -6.14
N VAL A 59 -3.60 11.67 -5.53
CA VAL A 59 -3.19 11.20 -4.20
C VAL A 59 -3.26 12.36 -3.21
N ASP A 60 -4.05 12.19 -2.16
CA ASP A 60 -4.19 13.21 -1.12
C ASP A 60 -3.03 13.20 -0.13
N GLU A 61 -2.46 12.02 0.11
CA GLU A 61 -1.40 11.84 1.10
C GLU A 61 -0.53 10.64 0.73
N GLU A 62 0.77 10.75 0.95
CA GLU A 62 1.71 9.64 0.88
C GLU A 62 2.24 9.34 2.28
N ILE A 63 2.15 8.08 2.70
CA ILE A 63 2.69 7.62 3.98
C ILE A 63 3.83 6.65 3.70
N LEU A 64 4.98 6.93 4.31
CA LEU A 64 6.17 6.10 4.16
C LEU A 64 6.10 4.89 5.08
N VAL A 65 6.50 3.74 4.58
CA VAL A 65 6.56 2.48 5.34
C VAL A 65 7.93 1.85 5.20
N ASP A 66 8.49 1.41 6.33
CA ASP A 66 9.74 0.68 6.36
C ASP A 66 9.55 -0.78 5.92
N GLN A 67 10.62 -1.36 5.37
CA GLN A 67 10.62 -2.76 4.96
C GLN A 67 10.25 -3.70 6.13
N VAL A 68 10.84 -3.45 7.30
CA VAL A 68 10.59 -4.28 8.51
C VAL A 68 9.11 -4.24 8.90
N GLU A 69 8.50 -3.08 8.87
CA GLU A 69 7.08 -2.90 9.19
C GLU A 69 6.17 -3.58 8.16
N ALA A 70 6.50 -3.45 6.88
CA ALA A 70 5.75 -4.10 5.80
C ALA A 70 5.81 -5.62 5.93
N GLU A 71 6.99 -6.18 6.19
CA GLU A 71 7.20 -7.62 6.37
C GLU A 71 6.48 -8.16 7.60
N GLU A 72 6.59 -7.47 8.74
CA GLU A 72 5.88 -7.88 9.96
C GLU A 72 4.37 -7.80 9.79
N MET A 73 3.87 -6.76 9.14
CA MET A 73 2.44 -6.66 8.87
C MET A 73 1.95 -7.77 7.92
N ALA A 74 2.74 -8.16 6.94
CA ALA A 74 2.42 -9.31 6.08
C ALA A 74 2.31 -10.61 6.89
N ARG A 75 3.23 -10.83 7.85
CA ARG A 75 3.15 -11.97 8.77
C ARG A 75 1.92 -11.90 9.68
N ARG A 76 1.59 -10.72 10.18
CA ARG A 76 0.41 -10.52 11.03
C ARG A 76 -0.89 -10.77 10.27
N LEU A 77 -1.01 -10.31 9.04
CA LEU A 77 -2.17 -10.60 8.19
C LEU A 77 -2.39 -12.10 8.04
N ALA A 78 -1.31 -12.87 7.88
CA ALA A 78 -1.40 -14.32 7.79
C ALA A 78 -1.83 -14.96 9.11
N ARG A 79 -1.21 -14.57 10.24
CA ARG A 79 -1.46 -15.18 11.56
C ARG A 79 -2.79 -14.76 12.17
N GLU A 80 -3.15 -13.49 12.04
CA GLU A 80 -4.28 -12.90 12.77
C GLU A 80 -5.56 -12.92 11.93
N GLU A 81 -5.45 -12.75 10.62
CA GLU A 81 -6.60 -12.62 9.71
C GLU A 81 -6.72 -13.77 8.70
N GLY A 82 -5.74 -14.67 8.65
CA GLY A 82 -5.73 -15.75 7.66
C GLY A 82 -5.50 -15.28 6.22
N ILE A 83 -4.96 -14.07 6.06
CA ILE A 83 -4.69 -13.47 4.74
C ILE A 83 -3.21 -13.63 4.41
N PHE A 84 -2.90 -14.65 3.59
CA PHE A 84 -1.52 -14.91 3.16
C PHE A 84 -1.18 -14.04 1.95
N ALA A 85 -0.77 -12.81 2.22
CA ALA A 85 -0.51 -11.77 1.23
C ALA A 85 0.98 -11.45 1.09
N GLY A 86 1.34 -10.78 0.01
CA GLY A 86 2.71 -10.34 -0.24
C GLY A 86 3.16 -9.16 0.62
N ILE A 87 4.43 -8.79 0.49
CA ILE A 87 5.06 -7.76 1.34
C ILE A 87 4.47 -6.38 1.05
N SER A 88 4.19 -6.05 -0.20
CA SER A 88 3.54 -4.78 -0.55
C SER A 88 2.14 -4.65 0.04
N SER A 89 1.42 -5.76 0.15
CA SER A 89 0.12 -5.81 0.84
C SER A 89 0.29 -5.54 2.34
N GLY A 90 1.36 -6.07 2.94
CA GLY A 90 1.74 -5.74 4.31
C GLY A 90 2.02 -4.24 4.49
N GLY A 91 2.72 -3.63 3.55
CA GLY A 91 2.97 -2.19 3.55
C GLY A 91 1.69 -1.37 3.45
N ALA A 92 0.78 -1.74 2.55
CA ALA A 92 -0.52 -1.08 2.42
C ALA A 92 -1.38 -1.25 3.68
N ALA A 93 -1.38 -2.44 4.28
CA ALA A 93 -2.09 -2.71 5.53
C ALA A 93 -1.54 -1.90 6.70
N TRP A 94 -0.21 -1.78 6.80
CA TRP A 94 0.42 -0.96 7.82
C TRP A 94 0.00 0.51 7.69
N VAL A 95 0.03 1.04 6.47
CA VAL A 95 -0.44 2.41 6.20
C VAL A 95 -1.92 2.56 6.55
N ALA A 96 -2.76 1.59 6.16
CA ALA A 96 -4.18 1.59 6.53
C ALA A 96 -4.37 1.61 8.06
N GLN A 97 -3.54 0.89 8.81
CA GLN A 97 -3.57 0.89 10.27
C GLN A 97 -3.17 2.26 10.85
N GLN A 98 -2.18 2.96 10.26
CA GLN A 98 -1.82 4.32 10.67
C GLN A 98 -2.99 5.29 10.46
N VAL A 99 -3.70 5.17 9.33
CA VAL A 99 -4.90 5.96 9.07
C VAL A 99 -6.01 5.64 10.07
N ALA A 100 -6.24 4.37 10.34
CA ALA A 100 -7.26 3.93 11.30
C ALA A 100 -7.01 4.48 12.72
N ALA A 101 -5.76 4.61 13.12
CA ALA A 101 -5.39 5.14 14.44
C ALA A 101 -5.79 6.60 14.64
N ARG A 102 -5.93 7.38 13.58
CA ARG A 102 -6.27 8.81 13.64
C ARG A 102 -7.70 9.14 13.21
N GLU A 103 -8.44 8.15 12.70
CA GLU A 103 -9.82 8.33 12.22
C GLU A 103 -10.81 7.61 13.12
N GLN A 104 -12.04 8.12 13.21
CA GLN A 104 -13.13 7.46 13.94
C GLN A 104 -14.32 7.22 13.00
N GLY A 105 -14.89 6.02 13.09
CA GLY A 105 -16.05 5.64 12.31
C GLY A 105 -15.81 5.61 10.80
N ALA A 106 -14.56 5.50 10.38
CA ALA A 106 -14.17 5.50 8.97
C ALA A 106 -14.16 4.09 8.39
N THR A 107 -14.52 3.99 7.12
CA THR A 107 -14.27 2.79 6.31
C THR A 107 -12.95 2.97 5.58
N ILE A 108 -11.99 2.07 5.82
CA ILE A 108 -10.66 2.11 5.23
C ILE A 108 -10.47 0.84 4.42
N VAL A 109 -10.21 1.01 3.12
CA VAL A 109 -10.00 -0.09 2.19
C VAL A 109 -8.56 -0.04 1.69
N PHE A 110 -7.87 -1.16 1.69
CA PHE A 110 -6.57 -1.29 1.06
C PHE A 110 -6.53 -2.47 0.08
N VAL A 111 -5.61 -2.40 -0.87
CA VAL A 111 -5.48 -3.44 -1.91
C VAL A 111 -4.51 -4.51 -1.44
N VAL A 112 -4.95 -5.77 -1.49
CA VAL A 112 -4.10 -6.96 -1.37
C VAL A 112 -3.60 -7.32 -2.78
N CYS A 113 -2.38 -6.92 -3.10
CA CYS A 113 -1.86 -6.90 -4.47
C CYS A 113 -1.50 -8.30 -5.00
N ASP A 114 -0.93 -9.16 -4.14
CA ASP A 114 -0.51 -10.51 -4.50
C ASP A 114 -0.47 -11.44 -3.28
N ARG A 115 -0.11 -12.69 -3.54
CA ARG A 115 -0.08 -13.74 -2.51
C ARG A 115 1.30 -13.89 -1.90
N GLY A 116 1.33 -14.31 -0.64
CA GLY A 116 2.55 -14.50 0.14
C GLY A 116 3.43 -15.67 -0.34
N ASP A 117 2.86 -16.66 -1.03
CA ASP A 117 3.60 -17.80 -1.55
C ASP A 117 4.71 -17.42 -2.55
N ARG A 118 4.60 -16.25 -3.18
CA ARG A 118 5.64 -15.73 -4.06
C ARG A 118 6.92 -15.31 -3.33
N TYR A 119 6.87 -15.19 -2.01
CA TYR A 119 7.96 -14.67 -1.17
C TYR A 119 8.52 -15.70 -0.19
N LEU A 120 8.19 -16.99 -0.36
CA LEU A 120 8.66 -18.06 0.54
C LEU A 120 10.19 -18.18 0.52
N SER A 121 10.83 -17.94 -0.62
CA SER A 121 12.28 -17.97 -0.74
C SER A 121 13.00 -16.79 -0.13
N THR A 122 12.29 -15.75 0.26
CA THR A 122 12.89 -14.52 0.84
C THR A 122 13.17 -14.63 2.33
N GLY A 123 12.61 -15.64 3.01
CA GLY A 123 12.68 -15.79 4.47
C GLY A 123 11.74 -14.89 5.25
N VAL A 124 10.88 -14.12 4.60
CA VAL A 124 9.89 -13.24 5.25
C VAL A 124 8.86 -14.05 6.04
N PHE A 125 8.48 -15.20 5.51
CA PHE A 125 7.56 -16.13 6.18
C PHE A 125 8.37 -17.34 6.68
N PRO A 126 8.76 -17.36 7.96
CA PRO A 126 9.48 -18.50 8.52
C PRO A 126 8.58 -19.75 8.58
N ALA A 127 9.23 -20.91 8.45
CA ALA A 127 8.54 -22.21 8.52
C ALA A 127 7.98 -22.46 9.95
#